data_cb3cef8a12a5a622b656233a3005096d
#
_entry.id   cb3cef8a12a5a622b656233a3005096d
#
_cell.length_a   1.000
_cell.length_b   1.000
_cell.length_c   1.000
_cell.angle_alpha   90.00
_cell.angle_beta   90.00
_cell.angle_gamma   90.00
#
_symmetry.space_group_name_H-M   'P 1'
#
loop_
_entity.id
_entity.type
_entity.pdbx_description
1 polymer ?
#
loop_
_entity_poly.entity_id
_entity_poly.type
_entity_poly.pdbx_seq_one_letter_code
_entity_poly.pdbx_strand_id
1 'polypeptide(L)'
;MPRKSTPNQSSSEQVLDFLKQHKGDHVNFKEEVFYKVSTGSLILDIETGGGLPPGLHRFCGVNEGGKTSEAFEVMRNILSSVENSRGFYVKAEGRLPPEMKKRSGINFVTDPTEWEDGSCFVLESNIYETVFKAMKMLVSENNENKRYCFVVD
;
A
#
# COMPACT_ATOMS: atom_id res chain seq x y z
N MET A 1 -39.51 21.25 -32.34
CA MET A 1 -38.55 21.96 -31.49
C MET A 1 -37.16 21.41 -31.81
N PRO A 2 -36.21 22.23 -32.28
CA PRO A 2 -34.86 21.75 -32.61
C PRO A 2 -34.05 21.46 -31.31
N ARG A 3 -33.46 20.28 -31.23
CA ARG A 3 -32.50 19.92 -30.18
C ARG A 3 -31.27 20.83 -30.30
N LYS A 4 -30.98 21.60 -29.26
CA LYS A 4 -29.72 22.32 -29.14
C LYS A 4 -28.58 21.31 -29.09
N SER A 5 -27.71 21.32 -30.10
CA SER A 5 -26.43 20.61 -30.10
C SER A 5 -25.52 21.26 -29.08
N THR A 6 -25.19 20.55 -28.04
CA THR A 6 -24.10 20.90 -27.12
C THR A 6 -22.79 20.97 -27.91
N PRO A 7 -21.96 22.00 -27.76
CA PRO A 7 -20.68 22.06 -28.46
C PRO A 7 -19.81 20.88 -28.07
N ASN A 8 -19.29 20.18 -29.10
CA ASN A 8 -18.32 19.09 -28.94
C ASN A 8 -17.04 19.67 -28.32
N GLN A 9 -16.88 19.53 -27.01
CA GLN A 9 -15.59 19.81 -26.37
C GLN A 9 -14.55 18.87 -26.98
N SER A 10 -13.37 19.38 -27.30
CA SER A 10 -12.29 18.56 -27.81
C SER A 10 -11.87 17.52 -26.73
N SER A 11 -11.41 16.35 -27.17
CA SER A 11 -10.99 15.31 -26.24
C SER A 11 -9.91 15.79 -25.26
N SER A 12 -9.09 16.75 -25.67
CA SER A 12 -8.08 17.40 -24.82
C SER A 12 -8.69 18.29 -23.73
N GLU A 13 -9.78 19.01 -24.01
CA GLU A 13 -10.48 19.82 -23.01
C GLU A 13 -11.17 18.95 -21.96
N GLN A 14 -11.77 17.84 -22.38
CA GLN A 14 -12.38 16.88 -21.45
C GLN A 14 -11.33 16.26 -20.50
N VAL A 15 -10.14 15.92 -21.01
CA VAL A 15 -9.05 15.41 -20.18
C VAL A 15 -8.55 16.49 -19.22
N LEU A 16 -8.39 17.72 -19.67
CA LEU A 16 -7.96 18.82 -18.80
C LEU A 16 -8.96 19.12 -17.68
N ASP A 17 -10.25 19.08 -17.98
CA ASP A 17 -11.30 19.29 -16.98
C ASP A 17 -11.36 18.13 -15.98
N PHE A 18 -11.20 16.90 -16.46
CA PHE A 18 -11.04 15.73 -15.56
C PHE A 18 -9.86 15.90 -14.61
N LEU A 19 -8.68 16.27 -15.14
CA LEU A 19 -7.48 16.47 -14.31
C LEU A 19 -7.64 17.62 -13.30
N LYS A 20 -8.34 18.71 -13.67
CA LYS A 20 -8.64 19.82 -12.76
C LYS A 20 -9.57 19.38 -11.62
N GLN A 21 -10.62 18.59 -11.93
CA GLN A 21 -11.57 18.08 -10.94
C GLN A 21 -10.89 17.15 -9.93
N HIS A 22 -9.85 16.42 -10.37
CA HIS A 22 -9.12 15.47 -9.54
C HIS A 22 -7.75 16.00 -9.04
N LYS A 23 -7.61 17.34 -9.03
CA LYS A 23 -6.35 17.96 -8.59
C LYS A 23 -5.91 17.56 -7.18
N GLY A 24 -6.85 17.26 -6.29
CA GLY A 24 -6.57 16.78 -4.93
C GLY A 24 -6.11 15.32 -4.86
N ASP A 25 -6.34 14.56 -5.94
CA ASP A 25 -5.98 13.13 -6.00
C ASP A 25 -4.57 12.92 -6.59
N HIS A 26 -3.90 14.00 -6.99
CA HIS A 26 -2.55 13.92 -7.55
C HIS A 26 -1.51 13.72 -6.46
N VAL A 27 -0.54 12.85 -6.74
CA VAL A 27 0.64 12.69 -5.87
C VAL A 27 1.42 14.00 -5.82
N ASN A 28 1.69 14.49 -4.63
CA ASN A 28 2.51 15.67 -4.43
C ASN A 28 3.99 15.31 -4.49
N PHE A 29 4.61 15.45 -5.65
CA PHE A 29 6.05 15.17 -5.85
C PHE A 29 6.99 16.17 -5.14
N LYS A 30 6.42 17.21 -4.49
CA LYS A 30 7.21 18.19 -3.74
C LYS A 30 7.32 17.86 -2.26
N GLU A 31 6.59 16.84 -1.78
CA GLU A 31 6.73 16.38 -0.40
C GLU A 31 8.09 15.71 -0.24
N GLU A 32 8.83 16.17 0.75
CA GLU A 32 10.09 15.56 1.14
C GLU A 32 9.82 14.17 1.72
N VAL A 33 10.67 13.20 1.35
CA VAL A 33 10.63 11.87 1.94
C VAL A 33 11.24 11.96 3.34
N PHE A 34 10.39 11.87 4.36
CA PHE A 34 10.82 12.02 5.76
C PHE A 34 11.53 10.78 6.32
N TYR A 35 11.36 9.62 5.71
CA TYR A 35 11.99 8.39 6.17
C TYR A 35 12.17 7.37 5.05
N LYS A 36 13.12 6.47 5.25
CA LYS A 36 13.31 5.26 4.46
C LYS A 36 13.33 4.08 5.41
N VAL A 37 12.88 2.95 4.93
CA VAL A 37 12.83 1.70 5.70
C VAL A 37 13.74 0.67 5.06
N SER A 38 14.57 0.03 5.89
CA SER A 38 15.43 -1.04 5.42
C SER A 38 14.63 -2.17 4.77
N THR A 39 15.12 -2.68 3.67
CA THR A 39 14.58 -3.88 3.01
C THR A 39 14.96 -5.15 3.76
N GLY A 40 15.92 -5.07 4.70
CA GLY A 40 16.54 -6.24 5.34
C GLY A 40 17.76 -6.78 4.55
N SER A 41 17.97 -6.28 3.33
CA SER A 41 19.13 -6.61 2.50
C SER A 41 20.08 -5.43 2.41
N LEU A 42 21.29 -5.58 2.96
CA LEU A 42 22.30 -4.52 2.93
C LEU A 42 22.61 -4.05 1.49
N ILE A 43 22.64 -4.97 0.53
CA ILE A 43 22.91 -4.65 -0.86
C ILE A 43 21.78 -3.79 -1.43
N LEU A 44 20.53 -4.19 -1.23
CA LEU A 44 19.38 -3.41 -1.71
C LEU A 44 19.31 -2.05 -1.03
N ASP A 45 19.60 -1.97 0.25
CA ASP A 45 19.60 -0.71 0.99
C ASP A 45 20.68 0.26 0.46
N ILE A 46 21.87 -0.24 0.15
CA ILE A 46 22.91 0.58 -0.48
C ILE A 46 22.48 1.06 -1.86
N GLU A 47 21.96 0.17 -2.71
CA GLU A 47 21.52 0.51 -4.08
C GLU A 47 20.32 1.49 -4.08
N THR A 48 19.43 1.42 -3.10
CA THR A 48 18.30 2.33 -2.94
C THR A 48 18.63 3.60 -2.14
N GLY A 49 19.89 3.75 -1.74
CA GLY A 49 20.34 4.92 -0.96
C GLY A 49 19.75 4.98 0.44
N GLY A 50 19.66 3.84 1.13
CA GLY A 50 19.24 3.72 2.54
C GLY A 50 17.89 3.06 2.77
N GLY A 51 17.38 2.28 1.80
CA GLY A 51 16.12 1.57 1.92
C GLY A 51 14.98 2.15 1.08
N LEU A 52 13.77 1.69 1.33
CA LEU A 52 12.58 2.07 0.55
C LEU A 52 11.89 3.29 1.17
N PRO A 53 11.61 4.34 0.38
CA PRO A 53 10.78 5.47 0.80
C PRO A 53 9.29 5.08 0.79
N PRO A 54 8.40 5.90 1.39
CA PRO A 54 6.96 5.77 1.16
C PRO A 54 6.62 5.79 -0.33
N GLY A 55 5.73 4.91 -0.77
CA GLY A 55 5.33 4.81 -2.16
C GLY A 55 4.83 3.42 -2.53
N LEU A 56 4.67 3.19 -3.84
CA LEU A 56 4.28 1.91 -4.40
C LEU A 56 5.52 1.14 -4.85
N HIS A 57 5.74 -0.02 -4.25
CA HIS A 57 6.84 -0.92 -4.57
C HIS A 57 6.31 -2.23 -5.11
N ARG A 58 6.94 -2.77 -6.15
CA ARG A 58 6.58 -4.04 -6.76
C ARG A 58 7.74 -5.02 -6.69
N PHE A 59 7.53 -6.15 -6.02
CA PHE A 59 8.47 -7.27 -6.02
C PHE A 59 8.13 -8.26 -7.12
N CYS A 60 9.04 -8.46 -8.05
CA CYS A 60 8.88 -9.38 -9.18
C CYS A 60 9.95 -10.47 -9.13
N GLY A 61 9.59 -11.67 -9.53
CA GLY A 61 10.52 -12.79 -9.55
C GLY A 61 9.80 -14.11 -9.84
N VAL A 62 10.59 -15.18 -9.92
CA VAL A 62 10.10 -16.54 -10.13
C VAL A 62 9.21 -17.01 -8.97
N ASN A 63 8.40 -18.04 -9.22
CA ASN A 63 7.62 -18.65 -8.15
C ASN A 63 8.56 -19.16 -7.05
N GLU A 64 8.11 -19.05 -5.78
CA GLU A 64 8.89 -19.40 -4.59
C GLU A 64 10.23 -18.65 -4.45
N GLY A 65 10.43 -17.58 -5.21
CA GLY A 65 11.63 -16.74 -5.19
C GLY A 65 11.73 -15.77 -4.00
N GLY A 66 10.91 -15.94 -2.96
CA GLY A 66 10.98 -15.16 -1.73
C GLY A 66 10.26 -13.81 -1.74
N LYS A 67 9.45 -13.50 -2.78
CA LYS A 67 8.75 -12.20 -2.89
C LYS A 67 7.94 -11.84 -1.66
N THR A 68 7.09 -12.75 -1.20
CA THR A 68 6.26 -12.54 0.00
C THR A 68 7.11 -12.42 1.27
N SER A 69 8.21 -13.19 1.35
CA SER A 69 9.15 -13.10 2.48
C SER A 69 9.82 -11.73 2.55
N GLU A 70 10.22 -11.18 1.41
CA GLU A 70 10.81 -9.85 1.30
C GLU A 70 9.79 -8.77 1.66
N ALA A 71 8.56 -8.87 1.15
CA ALA A 71 7.49 -7.94 1.50
C ALA A 71 7.20 -7.94 3.01
N PHE A 72 7.24 -9.11 3.66
CA PHE A 72 7.09 -9.20 5.12
C PHE A 72 8.29 -8.66 5.87
N GLU A 73 9.50 -8.82 5.36
CA GLU A 73 10.69 -8.23 5.97
C GLU A 73 10.60 -6.70 5.99
N VAL A 74 10.22 -6.09 4.85
CA VAL A 74 9.97 -4.65 4.77
C VAL A 74 8.84 -4.24 5.69
N MET A 75 7.71 -4.96 5.70
CA MET A 75 6.59 -4.68 6.60
C MET A 75 7.02 -4.74 8.07
N ARG A 76 7.75 -5.78 8.48
CA ARG A 76 8.28 -5.89 9.83
C ARG A 76 9.14 -4.68 10.21
N ASN A 77 10.01 -4.27 9.29
CA ASN A 77 10.87 -3.12 9.51
C ASN A 77 10.08 -1.82 9.63
N ILE A 78 9.00 -1.65 8.86
CA ILE A 78 8.07 -0.52 9.02
C ILE A 78 7.41 -0.57 10.40
N LEU A 79 6.82 -1.69 10.78
CA LEU A 79 6.09 -1.84 12.03
C LEU A 79 6.97 -1.66 13.27
N SER A 80 8.28 -1.91 13.16
CA SER A 80 9.23 -1.78 14.27
C SER A 80 9.92 -0.41 14.34
N SER A 81 10.06 0.31 13.23
CA SER A 81 10.86 1.55 13.16
C SER A 81 10.05 2.81 12.91
N VAL A 82 8.82 2.68 12.42
CA VAL A 82 7.96 3.81 12.08
C VAL A 82 6.83 3.92 13.09
N GLU A 83 6.79 5.03 13.81
CA GLU A 83 5.73 5.29 14.80
C GLU A 83 4.34 5.35 14.15
N ASN A 84 3.32 4.96 14.91
CA ASN A 84 1.91 4.93 14.48
C ASN A 84 1.68 4.09 13.20
N SER A 85 2.51 3.07 12.98
CA SER A 85 2.42 2.23 11.79
C SER A 85 1.53 1.02 12.00
N ARG A 86 0.77 0.65 10.96
CA ARG A 86 -0.09 -0.54 10.90
C ARG A 86 0.12 -1.28 9.60
N GLY A 87 0.22 -2.60 9.69
CA GLY A 87 0.27 -3.48 8.53
C GLY A 87 -1.14 -3.89 8.07
N PHE A 88 -1.31 -4.03 6.76
CA PHE A 88 -2.52 -4.56 6.16
C PHE A 88 -2.12 -5.54 5.06
N TYR A 89 -2.29 -6.81 5.32
CA TYR A 89 -1.96 -7.86 4.37
C TYR A 89 -3.21 -8.40 3.69
N VAL A 90 -3.24 -8.26 2.39
CA VAL A 90 -4.30 -8.83 1.55
C VAL A 90 -3.83 -10.16 1.02
N LYS A 91 -4.46 -11.22 1.49
CA LYS A 91 -4.25 -12.58 1.03
C LYS A 91 -5.29 -12.89 -0.05
N ALA A 92 -4.94 -12.64 -1.30
CA ALA A 92 -5.82 -12.90 -2.44
C ALA A 92 -5.73 -14.36 -2.88
N GLU A 93 -4.55 -14.96 -2.82
CA GLU A 93 -4.27 -16.34 -3.25
C GLU A 93 -3.42 -17.09 -2.21
N GLY A 94 -3.45 -18.41 -2.31
CA GLY A 94 -2.58 -19.28 -1.54
C GLY A 94 -2.89 -19.39 -0.05
N ARG A 95 -1.94 -19.97 0.68
CA ARG A 95 -1.98 -20.13 2.13
C ARG A 95 -0.85 -19.34 2.75
N LEU A 96 -1.13 -18.66 3.86
CA LEU A 96 -0.07 -18.10 4.70
C LEU A 96 0.33 -19.17 5.74
N PRO A 97 1.42 -19.92 5.52
CA PRO A 97 1.82 -21.01 6.42
C PRO A 97 2.11 -20.47 7.82
N PRO A 98 1.73 -21.21 8.88
CA PRO A 98 2.03 -20.81 10.26
C PRO A 98 3.53 -20.56 10.51
N GLU A 99 4.39 -21.32 9.84
CA GLU A 99 5.84 -21.16 9.92
C GLU A 99 6.33 -19.84 9.32
N MET A 100 5.72 -19.39 8.22
CA MET A 100 6.03 -18.08 7.62
C MET A 100 5.58 -16.96 8.54
N LYS A 101 4.39 -17.05 9.13
CA LYS A 101 3.93 -16.10 10.16
C LYS A 101 4.92 -16.00 11.30
N LYS A 102 5.30 -17.13 11.88
CA LYS A 102 6.24 -17.18 13.01
C LYS A 102 7.61 -16.61 12.64
N ARG A 103 8.13 -16.97 11.47
CA ARG A 103 9.46 -16.53 11.01
C ARG A 103 9.51 -15.05 10.66
N SER A 104 8.42 -14.48 10.16
CA SER A 104 8.37 -13.05 9.84
C SER A 104 8.50 -12.14 11.05
N GLY A 105 8.14 -12.63 12.25
CA GLY A 105 8.14 -11.82 13.48
C GLY A 105 7.04 -10.76 13.54
N ILE A 106 6.09 -10.80 12.60
CA ILE A 106 4.96 -9.87 12.54
C ILE A 106 3.81 -10.41 13.40
N ASN A 107 3.19 -9.55 14.19
CA ASN A 107 1.96 -9.85 14.90
C ASN A 107 0.77 -9.74 13.92
N PHE A 108 0.32 -10.89 13.38
CA PHE A 108 -0.83 -10.96 12.49
C PHE A 108 -2.12 -11.10 13.28
N VAL A 109 -3.08 -10.23 13.02
CA VAL A 109 -4.41 -10.25 13.61
C VAL A 109 -5.48 -10.43 12.53
N THR A 110 -6.57 -11.10 12.87
CA THR A 110 -7.72 -11.32 11.98
C THR A 110 -8.98 -10.65 12.49
N ASP A 111 -8.99 -10.25 13.77
CA ASP A 111 -10.07 -9.47 14.35
C ASP A 111 -9.71 -7.97 14.24
N PRO A 112 -10.56 -7.14 13.62
CA PRO A 112 -10.33 -5.71 13.53
C PRO A 112 -10.17 -5.01 14.88
N THR A 113 -10.77 -5.55 15.94
CA THR A 113 -10.69 -4.98 17.30
C THR A 113 -9.32 -5.17 17.96
N GLU A 114 -8.54 -6.13 17.48
CA GLU A 114 -7.18 -6.41 17.94
C GLU A 114 -6.11 -5.71 17.10
N TRP A 115 -6.53 -4.94 16.09
CA TRP A 115 -5.60 -4.30 15.18
C TRP A 115 -5.03 -3.01 15.77
N GLU A 116 -3.88 -3.14 16.38
CA GLU A 116 -3.13 -2.08 17.04
C GLU A 116 -1.91 -1.62 16.24
N ASP A 117 -1.28 -0.53 16.68
CA ASP A 117 -0.02 -0.07 16.10
C ASP A 117 1.07 -1.12 16.30
N GLY A 118 1.88 -1.35 15.27
CA GLY A 118 2.88 -2.42 15.25
C GLY A 118 2.32 -3.81 14.88
N SER A 119 1.01 -3.95 14.63
CA SER A 119 0.39 -5.21 14.18
C SER A 119 -0.05 -5.15 12.72
N CYS A 120 -0.33 -6.32 12.14
CA CYS A 120 -0.76 -6.49 10.75
C CYS A 120 -2.12 -7.18 10.67
N PHE A 121 -3.12 -6.48 10.15
CA PHE A 121 -4.42 -7.07 9.87
C PHE A 121 -4.37 -7.91 8.59
N VAL A 122 -4.95 -9.11 8.63
CA VAL A 122 -5.03 -10.01 7.48
C VAL A 122 -6.43 -9.96 6.89
N LEU A 123 -6.55 -9.45 5.67
CA LEU A 123 -7.76 -9.50 4.89
C LEU A 123 -7.70 -10.68 3.90
N GLU A 124 -8.55 -11.68 4.10
CA GLU A 124 -8.72 -12.77 3.14
C GLU A 124 -9.82 -12.40 2.15
N SER A 125 -9.44 -11.93 0.98
CA SER A 125 -10.40 -11.57 -0.08
C SER A 125 -9.70 -11.60 -1.44
N ASN A 126 -10.36 -12.22 -2.41
CA ASN A 126 -9.99 -12.19 -3.82
C ASN A 126 -10.87 -11.22 -4.64
N ILE A 127 -11.75 -10.47 -3.96
CA ILE A 127 -12.62 -9.48 -4.60
C ILE A 127 -11.87 -8.14 -4.65
N TYR A 128 -11.38 -7.81 -5.82
CA TYR A 128 -10.57 -6.63 -6.09
C TYR A 128 -11.21 -5.32 -5.60
N GLU A 129 -12.50 -5.13 -5.89
CA GLU A 129 -13.25 -3.94 -5.50
C GLU A 129 -13.32 -3.78 -3.97
N THR A 130 -13.47 -4.89 -3.24
CA THR A 130 -13.52 -4.89 -1.78
C THR A 130 -12.16 -4.49 -1.20
N VAL A 131 -11.08 -5.05 -1.74
CA VAL A 131 -9.71 -4.74 -1.32
C VAL A 131 -9.40 -3.26 -1.51
N PHE A 132 -9.64 -2.74 -2.73
CA PHE A 132 -9.35 -1.33 -3.02
C PHE A 132 -10.24 -0.37 -2.23
N LYS A 133 -11.50 -0.72 -2.01
CA LYS A 133 -12.40 0.08 -1.17
C LYS A 133 -11.89 0.14 0.26
N ALA A 134 -11.46 -0.98 0.83
CA ALA A 134 -10.90 -1.01 2.19
C ALA A 134 -9.63 -0.16 2.30
N MET A 135 -8.68 -0.34 1.37
CA MET A 135 -7.45 0.46 1.34
C MET A 135 -7.75 1.96 1.20
N LYS A 136 -8.65 2.32 0.28
CA LYS A 136 -9.05 3.72 0.08
C LYS A 136 -9.67 4.31 1.34
N MET A 137 -10.56 3.59 2.03
CA MET A 137 -11.17 4.06 3.28
C MET A 137 -10.12 4.28 4.37
N LEU A 138 -9.19 3.33 4.55
CA LEU A 138 -8.11 3.46 5.53
C LEU A 138 -7.23 4.70 5.29
N VAL A 139 -6.98 5.04 4.04
CA VAL A 139 -6.18 6.22 3.70
C VAL A 139 -6.99 7.51 3.81
N SER A 140 -8.24 7.54 3.28
CA SER A 140 -9.06 8.76 3.24
C SER A 140 -9.63 9.16 4.60
N GLU A 141 -9.88 8.19 5.49
CA GLU A 141 -10.44 8.43 6.82
C GLU A 141 -9.35 8.44 7.92
N ASN A 142 -8.10 8.62 7.53
CA ASN A 142 -6.94 8.57 8.43
C ASN A 142 -6.80 9.86 9.26
N ASN A 143 -7.70 10.07 10.20
CA ASN A 143 -7.68 11.23 11.09
C ASN A 143 -6.58 11.16 12.19
N GLU A 144 -6.02 9.97 12.41
CA GLU A 144 -5.01 9.71 13.45
C GLU A 144 -3.58 9.78 12.93
N ASN A 145 -3.37 10.17 11.67
CA ASN A 145 -2.06 10.16 11.00
C ASN A 145 -1.34 8.82 11.08
N LYS A 146 -2.08 7.72 10.97
CA LYS A 146 -1.50 6.38 10.91
C LYS A 146 -0.72 6.19 9.62
N ARG A 147 0.33 5.40 9.70
CA ARG A 147 1.15 5.01 8.55
C ARG A 147 0.85 3.57 8.20
N TYR A 148 0.25 3.37 7.04
CA TYR A 148 -0.16 2.05 6.60
C TYR A 148 0.86 1.42 5.66
N CYS A 149 1.19 0.16 5.93
CA CYS A 149 1.92 -0.70 5.01
C CYS A 149 0.95 -1.73 4.43
N PHE A 150 0.60 -1.56 3.17
CA PHE A 150 -0.25 -2.50 2.44
C PHE A 150 0.61 -3.50 1.69
N VAL A 151 0.37 -4.78 1.88
CA VAL A 151 0.94 -5.87 1.07
C VAL A 151 -0.20 -6.61 0.41
N VAL A 152 -0.18 -6.71 -0.92
CA VAL A 152 -1.16 -7.46 -1.72
C VAL A 152 -0.42 -8.60 -2.42
N ASP A 153 -0.76 -9.85 -2.09
CA ASP A 153 -0.09 -11.07 -2.54
C ASP A 153 -1.09 -12.06 -3.18
#